data_4a8311dfb538357341bbc665592d0e2c
#
_entry.id   4a8311dfb538357341bbc665592d0e2c
#
_cell.length_a   1.000
_cell.length_b   1.000
_cell.length_c   1.000
_cell.angle_alpha   90.00
_cell.angle_beta   90.00
_cell.angle_gamma   90.00
#
_symmetry.space_group_name_H-M   'P 1'
#
loop_
_entity.id
_entity.type
_entity.pdbx_description
1 polymer ?
#
loop_
_entity_poly.entity_id
_entity_poly.type
_entity_poly.pdbx_seq_one_letter_code
_entity_poly.pdbx_strand_id
1 'polypeptide(L)'
;MIVDCHVNLWTPEHFTPLYAEQMRRVRSDGDYGLAADAETLYGAMADVDRAIIFSPRYRDSAGVDGDDGAVADAVARYPDKFVGFAYVDPRQANCLEQLRHSIEDLGLQGVKYGPIYNGVPLSDPRMTPIYEYCQANDLPLTLHMGTTFAENAPVDLGRVIHVDPVAARFPDLKIICAHMGHPWFEDCITVVRKRPNVYCEIAAIFYRPWQFWNILISAQEYSITDKIFFGTDFPFSGVGESLAGLENVNHVIAESGLPRVSDETIQRIKHANPFEHWWHGPGPL
;
A
#
# COMPACT_ATOMS: atom_id res chain seq x y z
N MET A 1 1.12 -3.42 -18.93
CA MET A 1 1.20 -4.24 -17.69
C MET A 1 0.33 -3.58 -16.63
N ILE A 2 -0.39 -4.37 -15.83
CA ILE A 2 -1.13 -3.89 -14.66
C ILE A 2 -0.46 -4.49 -13.43
N VAL A 3 -0.03 -3.64 -12.50
CA VAL A 3 0.59 -4.07 -11.23
C VAL A 3 -0.30 -3.65 -10.07
N ASP A 4 -0.68 -4.62 -9.23
CA ASP A 4 -1.34 -4.33 -7.96
C ASP A 4 -0.28 -4.08 -6.89
N CYS A 5 -0.21 -2.84 -6.40
CA CYS A 5 0.82 -2.42 -5.44
C CYS A 5 0.47 -2.70 -3.98
N HIS A 6 -0.73 -3.24 -3.69
CA HIS A 6 -1.20 -3.38 -2.31
C HIS A 6 -2.08 -4.60 -2.12
N VAL A 7 -1.47 -5.72 -1.75
CA VAL A 7 -2.18 -6.98 -1.52
C VAL A 7 -1.74 -7.58 -0.19
N ASN A 8 -2.69 -7.86 0.68
CA ASN A 8 -2.40 -8.48 1.97
C ASN A 8 -2.41 -10.01 1.82
N LEU A 9 -1.37 -10.66 2.35
CA LEU A 9 -1.31 -12.11 2.51
C LEU A 9 -1.50 -12.44 3.99
N TRP A 10 -2.53 -13.18 4.31
CA TRP A 10 -2.79 -13.72 5.64
C TRP A 10 -3.73 -14.90 5.61
N THR A 11 -3.63 -15.72 6.62
CA THR A 11 -4.46 -16.91 6.82
C THR A 11 -5.21 -16.80 8.16
N PRO A 12 -6.25 -17.59 8.39
CA PRO A 12 -7.04 -17.51 9.62
C PRO A 12 -6.23 -17.61 10.92
N GLU A 13 -5.10 -18.32 10.92
CA GLU A 13 -4.20 -18.44 12.06
C GLU A 13 -3.47 -17.14 12.42
N HIS A 14 -3.36 -16.19 11.49
CA HIS A 14 -2.79 -14.86 11.73
C HIS A 14 -3.77 -13.92 12.46
N PHE A 15 -5.03 -14.32 12.64
CA PHE A 15 -6.05 -13.45 13.21
C PHE A 15 -6.37 -13.74 14.66
N THR A 16 -6.64 -12.67 15.41
CA THR A 16 -7.34 -12.75 16.68
C THR A 16 -8.82 -12.48 16.50
N PRO A 17 -9.68 -12.84 17.49
CA PRO A 17 -11.11 -12.47 17.45
C PRO A 17 -11.35 -10.96 17.29
N LEU A 18 -10.46 -10.14 17.87
CA LEU A 18 -10.52 -8.68 17.74
C LEU A 18 -10.46 -8.24 16.26
N TYR A 19 -9.57 -8.83 15.46
CA TYR A 19 -9.45 -8.49 14.05
C TYR A 19 -10.75 -8.77 13.29
N ALA A 20 -11.30 -9.97 13.46
CA ALA A 20 -12.55 -10.37 12.80
C ALA A 20 -13.72 -9.44 13.15
N GLU A 21 -13.76 -8.91 14.39
CA GLU A 21 -14.78 -7.94 14.81
C GLU A 21 -14.57 -6.57 14.13
N GLN A 22 -13.34 -6.08 14.15
CA GLN A 22 -13.00 -4.76 13.60
C GLN A 22 -13.14 -4.72 12.07
N MET A 23 -12.83 -5.81 11.38
CA MET A 23 -12.94 -5.96 9.93
C MET A 23 -14.32 -5.61 9.38
N ARG A 24 -15.38 -5.93 10.12
CA ARG A 24 -16.76 -5.61 9.71
C ARG A 24 -17.04 -4.12 9.55
N ARG A 25 -16.14 -3.26 10.05
CA ARG A 25 -16.25 -1.79 9.99
C ARG A 25 -15.54 -1.18 8.78
N VAL A 26 -14.73 -1.95 8.07
CA VAL A 26 -13.95 -1.42 6.93
C VAL A 26 -14.87 -0.98 5.80
N ARG A 27 -15.91 -1.78 5.51
CA ARG A 27 -16.91 -1.48 4.49
C ARG A 27 -18.32 -1.75 5.03
N SER A 28 -19.24 -0.84 4.73
CA SER A 28 -20.64 -0.99 5.13
C SER A 28 -21.46 -1.90 4.21
N ASP A 29 -20.95 -2.21 3.03
CA ASP A 29 -21.61 -2.94 1.94
C ASP A 29 -21.04 -4.35 1.72
N GLY A 30 -20.03 -4.77 2.49
CA GLY A 30 -19.24 -5.94 2.16
C GLY A 30 -19.33 -7.09 3.14
N ASP A 31 -19.69 -8.28 2.59
CA ASP A 31 -19.25 -9.56 3.13
C ASP A 31 -18.02 -10.00 2.29
N TYR A 32 -16.87 -9.50 2.65
CA TYR A 32 -15.61 -9.93 2.04
C TYR A 32 -14.97 -11.03 2.89
N GLY A 33 -14.58 -12.12 2.24
CA GLY A 33 -13.87 -13.22 2.89
C GLY A 33 -12.52 -12.74 3.43
N LEU A 34 -12.14 -13.21 4.62
CA LEU A 34 -10.83 -12.88 5.23
C LEU A 34 -9.69 -13.76 4.71
N ALA A 35 -9.99 -14.80 3.94
CA ALA A 35 -8.96 -15.69 3.42
C ALA A 35 -8.17 -15.00 2.30
N ALA A 36 -6.87 -14.90 2.49
CA ALA A 36 -5.92 -14.31 1.55
C ALA A 36 -4.59 -15.09 1.58
N ASP A 37 -4.69 -16.43 1.55
CA ASP A 37 -3.52 -17.30 1.38
C ASP A 37 -2.99 -17.25 -0.06
N ALA A 38 -1.83 -17.84 -0.30
CA ALA A 38 -1.15 -17.77 -1.59
C ALA A 38 -1.98 -18.29 -2.77
N GLU A 39 -2.81 -19.31 -2.58
CA GLU A 39 -3.65 -19.88 -3.63
C GLU A 39 -4.86 -19.00 -3.92
N THR A 40 -5.50 -18.51 -2.88
CA THR A 40 -6.59 -17.53 -2.98
C THR A 40 -6.11 -16.27 -3.69
N LEU A 41 -4.94 -15.74 -3.31
CA LEU A 41 -4.34 -14.56 -3.95
C LEU A 41 -4.03 -14.80 -5.42
N TYR A 42 -3.45 -15.96 -5.78
CA TYR A 42 -3.15 -16.27 -7.16
C TYR A 42 -4.40 -16.24 -8.05
N GLY A 43 -5.50 -16.81 -7.56
CA GLY A 43 -6.80 -16.76 -8.24
C GLY A 43 -7.39 -15.36 -8.32
N ALA A 44 -7.35 -14.60 -7.20
CA ALA A 44 -7.91 -13.26 -7.12
C ALA A 44 -7.15 -12.23 -7.98
N MET A 45 -5.85 -12.45 -8.21
CA MET A 45 -4.98 -11.57 -9.01
C MET A 45 -4.93 -11.97 -10.50
N ALA A 46 -5.88 -12.78 -11.01
CA ALA A 46 -5.86 -13.24 -12.40
C ALA A 46 -5.79 -12.11 -13.44
N ASP A 47 -6.49 -11.00 -13.19
CA ASP A 47 -6.62 -9.87 -14.10
C ASP A 47 -5.51 -8.80 -13.96
N VAL A 48 -4.49 -9.04 -13.13
CA VAL A 48 -3.26 -8.22 -13.06
C VAL A 48 -2.05 -9.05 -13.46
N ASP A 49 -1.03 -8.39 -14.01
CA ASP A 49 0.21 -9.07 -14.43
C ASP A 49 1.06 -9.44 -13.22
N ARG A 50 1.18 -8.54 -12.25
CA ARG A 50 1.97 -8.69 -11.01
C ARG A 50 1.24 -8.14 -9.81
N ALA A 51 1.57 -8.64 -8.61
CA ALA A 51 1.07 -8.10 -7.36
C ALA A 51 2.19 -8.03 -6.31
N ILE A 52 2.25 -6.89 -5.62
CA ILE A 52 3.10 -6.70 -4.44
C ILE A 52 2.33 -7.21 -3.23
N ILE A 53 2.85 -8.25 -2.59
CA ILE A 53 2.23 -8.93 -1.45
C ILE A 53 3.05 -8.72 -0.18
N PHE A 54 2.38 -8.59 0.95
CA PHE A 54 2.99 -8.50 2.27
C PHE A 54 2.05 -9.06 3.34
N SER A 55 2.60 -9.45 4.51
CA SER A 55 1.84 -10.01 5.62
C SER A 55 1.92 -9.07 6.83
N PRO A 56 0.87 -8.26 7.11
CA PRO A 56 0.90 -7.23 8.15
C PRO A 56 1.09 -7.79 9.56
N ARG A 57 1.86 -7.06 10.41
CA ARG A 57 2.12 -7.38 11.83
C ARG A 57 1.72 -6.21 12.72
N TYR A 58 0.49 -6.20 13.20
CA TYR A 58 -0.04 -5.21 14.13
C TYR A 58 -1.03 -5.83 15.12
N ARG A 59 -0.54 -6.88 15.81
CA ARG A 59 -1.34 -7.69 16.76
C ARG A 59 -2.02 -6.84 17.83
N ASP A 60 -1.29 -5.89 18.40
CA ASP A 60 -1.77 -5.14 19.57
C ASP A 60 -2.87 -4.13 19.22
N SER A 61 -2.85 -3.55 18.04
CA SER A 61 -3.82 -2.53 17.63
C SER A 61 -5.05 -3.11 16.92
N ALA A 62 -4.86 -4.10 16.05
CA ALA A 62 -5.94 -4.66 15.24
C ALA A 62 -6.00 -6.19 15.22
N GLY A 63 -5.09 -6.89 15.92
CA GLY A 63 -5.17 -8.33 16.08
C GLY A 63 -4.67 -9.16 14.90
N VAL A 64 -3.73 -8.64 14.11
CA VAL A 64 -3.08 -9.36 13.01
C VAL A 64 -1.61 -9.60 13.32
N ASP A 65 -1.14 -10.82 13.12
CA ASP A 65 0.23 -11.24 13.34
C ASP A 65 0.75 -12.04 12.14
N GLY A 66 1.02 -11.34 11.04
CA GLY A 66 1.48 -11.93 9.78
C GLY A 66 2.91 -12.43 9.82
N ASP A 67 3.34 -13.08 8.73
CA ASP A 67 4.65 -13.73 8.63
C ASP A 67 5.31 -13.46 7.26
N ASP A 68 6.57 -12.98 7.28
CA ASP A 68 7.36 -12.78 6.06
C ASP A 68 7.79 -14.10 5.42
N GLY A 69 7.89 -15.20 6.19
CA GLY A 69 8.13 -16.54 5.67
C GLY A 69 6.99 -17.00 4.76
N ALA A 70 5.74 -16.76 5.17
CA ALA A 70 4.57 -17.06 4.33
C ALA A 70 4.56 -16.21 3.04
N VAL A 71 5.05 -14.98 3.09
CA VAL A 71 5.22 -14.14 1.88
C VAL A 71 6.26 -14.74 0.95
N ALA A 72 7.42 -15.15 1.48
CA ALA A 72 8.48 -15.78 0.71
C ALA A 72 8.02 -17.09 0.06
N ASP A 73 7.28 -17.93 0.78
CA ASP A 73 6.70 -19.18 0.26
C ASP A 73 5.71 -18.91 -0.89
N ALA A 74 4.89 -17.87 -0.78
CA ALA A 74 3.96 -17.47 -1.84
C ALA A 74 4.70 -17.00 -3.10
N VAL A 75 5.76 -16.20 -2.93
CA VAL A 75 6.63 -15.75 -4.03
C VAL A 75 7.34 -16.94 -4.68
N ALA A 76 7.89 -17.86 -3.89
CA ALA A 76 8.55 -19.07 -4.42
C ALA A 76 7.59 -19.96 -5.21
N ARG A 77 6.32 -20.03 -4.79
CA ARG A 77 5.27 -20.82 -5.47
C ARG A 77 4.79 -20.16 -6.77
N TYR A 78 4.75 -18.81 -6.83
CA TYR A 78 4.23 -18.05 -7.96
C TYR A 78 5.17 -16.89 -8.33
N PRO A 79 6.43 -17.16 -8.73
CA PRO A 79 7.46 -16.14 -8.93
C PRO A 79 7.16 -15.17 -10.07
N ASP A 80 6.37 -15.58 -11.05
CA ASP A 80 5.94 -14.72 -12.16
C ASP A 80 4.75 -13.82 -11.80
N LYS A 81 4.11 -14.04 -10.65
CA LYS A 81 2.93 -13.30 -10.20
C LYS A 81 3.25 -12.35 -9.03
N PHE A 82 3.98 -12.82 -8.02
CA PHE A 82 4.14 -12.10 -6.77
C PHE A 82 5.53 -11.51 -6.59
N VAL A 83 5.55 -10.32 -6.00
CA VAL A 83 6.74 -9.65 -5.45
C VAL A 83 6.49 -9.45 -3.96
N GLY A 84 7.36 -10.00 -3.12
CA GLY A 84 7.17 -9.98 -1.67
C GLY A 84 7.82 -8.76 -1.02
N PHE A 85 7.09 -8.11 -0.11
CA PHE A 85 7.62 -7.06 0.75
C PHE A 85 7.63 -7.54 2.21
N ALA A 86 8.70 -7.22 2.93
CA ALA A 86 8.83 -7.47 4.38
C ALA A 86 7.98 -6.49 5.18
N TYR A 87 7.39 -6.95 6.28
CA TYR A 87 6.69 -6.06 7.21
C TYR A 87 7.55 -5.79 8.43
N VAL A 88 7.79 -4.52 8.77
CA VAL A 88 8.62 -4.12 9.92
C VAL A 88 7.79 -3.66 11.11
N ASP A 89 8.21 -4.06 12.31
CA ASP A 89 7.71 -3.52 13.58
C ASP A 89 8.87 -2.91 14.40
N PRO A 90 9.05 -1.59 14.38
CA PRO A 90 10.16 -0.91 15.05
C PRO A 90 10.09 -0.97 16.59
N ARG A 91 9.05 -1.56 17.17
CA ARG A 91 8.98 -1.83 18.61
C ARG A 91 9.83 -3.05 19.00
N GLN A 92 10.09 -3.94 18.05
CA GLN A 92 10.92 -5.12 18.26
C GLN A 92 12.41 -4.71 18.33
N ALA A 93 13.11 -5.15 19.38
CA ALA A 93 14.53 -4.79 19.59
C ALA A 93 15.43 -5.29 18.44
N ASN A 94 15.06 -6.39 17.78
CA ASN A 94 15.77 -7.02 16.67
C ASN A 94 15.13 -6.69 15.29
N CYS A 95 14.34 -5.62 15.18
CA CYS A 95 13.61 -5.28 13.96
C CYS A 95 14.52 -5.17 12.73
N LEU A 96 15.69 -4.54 12.84
CA LEU A 96 16.64 -4.42 11.72
C LEU A 96 17.25 -5.78 11.32
N GLU A 97 17.51 -6.67 12.29
CA GLU A 97 18.00 -8.02 12.04
C GLU A 97 16.93 -8.86 11.32
N GLN A 98 15.67 -8.78 11.78
CA GLN A 98 14.53 -9.40 11.09
C GLN A 98 14.37 -8.88 9.66
N LEU A 99 14.47 -7.56 9.45
CA LEU A 99 14.40 -6.97 8.11
C LEU A 99 15.52 -7.51 7.22
N ARG A 100 16.77 -7.56 7.70
CA ARG A 100 17.89 -8.14 6.96
C ARG A 100 17.61 -9.59 6.56
N HIS A 101 17.16 -10.40 7.50
CA HIS A 101 16.78 -11.79 7.23
C HIS A 101 15.72 -11.87 6.14
N SER A 102 14.67 -11.05 6.20
CA SER A 102 13.59 -11.04 5.19
C SER A 102 14.10 -10.64 3.79
N ILE A 103 15.07 -9.73 3.70
CA ILE A 103 15.63 -9.30 2.41
C ILE A 103 16.73 -10.26 1.92
N GLU A 104 17.72 -10.56 2.77
CA GLU A 104 18.95 -11.24 2.38
C GLU A 104 18.78 -12.76 2.28
N ASP A 105 17.97 -13.37 3.18
CA ASP A 105 17.76 -14.81 3.24
C ASP A 105 16.43 -15.25 2.58
N LEU A 106 15.35 -14.49 2.77
CA LEU A 106 14.04 -14.82 2.19
C LEU A 106 13.82 -14.18 0.81
N GLY A 107 14.66 -13.26 0.37
CA GLY A 107 14.62 -12.67 -0.97
C GLY A 107 13.47 -11.67 -1.19
N LEU A 108 12.91 -11.09 -0.13
CA LEU A 108 11.88 -10.06 -0.26
C LEU A 108 12.48 -8.75 -0.81
N GLN A 109 11.70 -7.95 -1.54
CA GLN A 109 12.21 -6.91 -2.43
C GLN A 109 11.73 -5.50 -2.10
N GLY A 110 11.16 -5.31 -0.93
CA GLY A 110 10.69 -4.03 -0.43
C GLY A 110 10.21 -4.15 1.00
N VAL A 111 9.74 -3.04 1.54
CA VAL A 111 9.33 -2.96 2.95
C VAL A 111 7.93 -2.36 3.06
N LYS A 112 7.11 -2.91 3.92
CA LYS A 112 5.82 -2.37 4.35
C LYS A 112 5.89 -1.96 5.81
N TYR A 113 5.32 -0.80 6.14
CA TYR A 113 5.19 -0.32 7.50
C TYR A 113 3.85 0.40 7.72
N GLY A 114 3.26 0.23 8.90
CA GLY A 114 2.03 0.91 9.30
C GLY A 114 2.22 1.75 10.58
N PRO A 115 2.62 3.03 10.51
CA PRO A 115 2.85 3.86 11.68
C PRO A 115 1.62 3.94 12.60
N ILE A 116 0.43 4.05 12.03
CA ILE A 116 -0.84 4.09 12.73
C ILE A 116 -1.14 2.79 13.49
N TYR A 117 -0.73 1.64 12.93
CA TYR A 117 -0.97 0.31 13.53
C TYR A 117 0.08 -0.07 14.56
N ASN A 118 1.36 0.25 14.30
CA ASN A 118 2.43 -0.08 15.22
C ASN A 118 2.63 1.00 16.30
N GLY A 119 1.94 2.15 16.20
CA GLY A 119 1.97 3.21 17.19
C GLY A 119 3.33 3.92 17.29
N VAL A 120 4.17 3.84 16.27
CA VAL A 120 5.50 4.45 16.22
C VAL A 120 5.54 5.49 15.11
N PRO A 121 5.74 6.77 15.43
CA PRO A 121 5.82 7.85 14.45
C PRO A 121 6.95 7.65 13.44
N LEU A 122 6.77 8.14 12.22
CA LEU A 122 7.82 8.14 11.19
C LEU A 122 9.08 8.90 11.61
N SER A 123 8.97 9.87 12.53
CA SER A 123 10.08 10.65 13.09
C SER A 123 10.82 9.95 14.25
N ASP A 124 10.34 8.80 14.70
CA ASP A 124 10.95 8.08 15.83
C ASP A 124 12.38 7.61 15.46
N PRO A 125 13.37 7.77 16.35
CA PRO A 125 14.74 7.33 16.08
C PRO A 125 14.88 5.84 15.72
N ARG A 126 13.98 4.98 16.16
CA ARG A 126 13.95 3.54 15.79
C ARG A 126 13.73 3.31 14.31
N MET A 127 13.11 4.25 13.61
CA MET A 127 12.91 4.18 12.16
C MET A 127 14.16 4.53 11.36
N THR A 128 15.10 5.29 11.93
CA THR A 128 16.30 5.74 11.20
C THR A 128 17.11 4.58 10.60
N PRO A 129 17.48 3.51 11.34
CA PRO A 129 18.23 2.40 10.75
C PRO A 129 17.46 1.65 9.65
N ILE A 130 16.12 1.63 9.72
CA ILE A 130 15.27 1.03 8.67
C ILE A 130 15.35 1.87 7.40
N TYR A 131 15.23 3.19 7.49
CA TYR A 131 15.37 4.10 6.34
C TYR A 131 16.75 4.04 5.71
N GLU A 132 17.81 4.04 6.53
CA GLU A 132 19.19 3.90 6.06
C GLU A 132 19.41 2.59 5.32
N TYR A 133 18.88 1.48 5.85
CA TYR A 133 18.99 0.17 5.21
C TYR A 133 18.22 0.12 3.89
N CYS A 134 16.96 0.61 3.87
CA CYS A 134 16.15 0.64 2.66
C CYS A 134 16.82 1.51 1.58
N GLN A 135 17.28 2.71 1.92
CA GLN A 135 17.94 3.59 0.96
C GLN A 135 19.25 2.98 0.41
N ALA A 136 20.06 2.37 1.27
CA ALA A 136 21.34 1.78 0.88
C ALA A 136 21.20 0.55 -0.03
N ASN A 137 20.05 -0.13 0.00
CA ASN A 137 19.77 -1.33 -0.79
C ASN A 137 18.69 -1.11 -1.86
N ASP A 138 18.35 0.14 -2.19
CA ASP A 138 17.32 0.52 -3.17
C ASP A 138 15.95 -0.11 -2.94
N LEU A 139 15.61 -0.41 -1.68
CA LEU A 139 14.33 -1.04 -1.30
C LEU A 139 13.23 0.03 -1.20
N PRO A 140 12.12 -0.10 -1.92
CA PRO A 140 10.96 0.77 -1.73
C PRO A 140 10.33 0.53 -0.36
N LEU A 141 9.82 1.61 0.24
CA LEU A 141 9.10 1.58 1.50
C LEU A 141 7.64 1.99 1.29
N THR A 142 6.72 1.04 1.38
CA THR A 142 5.29 1.32 1.39
C THR A 142 4.83 1.61 2.81
N LEU A 143 4.24 2.78 3.00
CA LEU A 143 3.67 3.22 4.27
C LEU A 143 2.15 3.12 4.23
N HIS A 144 1.54 2.47 5.22
CA HIS A 144 0.10 2.63 5.41
C HIS A 144 -0.16 4.05 5.89
N MET A 145 -0.84 4.84 5.06
CA MET A 145 -1.20 6.23 5.39
C MET A 145 -2.72 6.40 5.26
N GLY A 146 -3.26 7.36 5.99
CA GLY A 146 -4.69 7.60 6.03
C GLY A 146 -5.37 7.05 7.29
N THR A 147 -6.66 6.77 7.18
CA THR A 147 -7.48 6.32 8.31
C THR A 147 -7.34 4.81 8.59
N THR A 148 -7.93 4.39 9.69
CA THR A 148 -8.01 2.99 10.10
C THR A 148 -9.34 2.71 10.79
N PHE A 149 -9.75 1.45 10.81
CA PHE A 149 -10.87 0.94 11.60
C PHE A 149 -10.44 0.47 13.00
N ALA A 150 -9.14 0.36 13.27
CA ALA A 150 -8.60 -0.13 14.53
C ALA A 150 -8.76 0.93 15.64
N GLU A 151 -9.55 0.61 16.68
CA GLU A 151 -9.89 1.55 17.76
C GLU A 151 -8.68 2.03 18.57
N ASN A 152 -7.66 1.17 18.71
CA ASN A 152 -6.47 1.47 19.50
C ASN A 152 -5.36 2.16 18.69
N ALA A 153 -5.61 2.48 17.42
CA ALA A 153 -4.62 3.07 16.53
C ALA A 153 -4.71 4.63 16.56
N PRO A 154 -3.59 5.34 16.86
CA PRO A 154 -3.58 6.81 16.93
C PRO A 154 -3.67 7.41 15.53
N VAL A 155 -4.81 7.98 15.19
CA VAL A 155 -5.19 8.46 13.85
C VAL A 155 -4.18 9.46 13.26
N ASP A 156 -3.59 10.34 14.09
CA ASP A 156 -2.62 11.35 13.62
C ASP A 156 -1.40 10.73 12.92
N LEU A 157 -0.98 9.52 13.33
CA LEU A 157 0.15 8.83 12.72
C LEU A 157 -0.10 8.39 11.28
N GLY A 158 -1.36 8.42 10.82
CA GLY A 158 -1.75 8.15 9.43
C GLY A 158 -1.63 9.35 8.48
N ARG A 159 -1.25 10.55 8.96
CA ARG A 159 -1.16 11.77 8.16
C ARG A 159 0.09 11.78 7.27
N VAL A 160 -0.10 11.95 5.97
CA VAL A 160 1.02 11.95 4.98
C VAL A 160 1.98 13.11 5.18
N ILE A 161 1.54 14.19 5.83
CA ILE A 161 2.43 15.33 6.13
C ILE A 161 3.67 14.90 6.94
N HIS A 162 3.59 13.82 7.72
CA HIS A 162 4.71 13.27 8.47
C HIS A 162 5.77 12.58 7.58
N VAL A 163 5.46 12.32 6.31
CA VAL A 163 6.40 11.76 5.34
C VAL A 163 7.38 12.83 4.83
N ASP A 164 6.96 14.10 4.75
CA ASP A 164 7.77 15.19 4.18
C ASP A 164 9.18 15.32 4.80
N PRO A 165 9.36 15.34 6.14
CA PRO A 165 10.67 15.42 6.75
C PRO A 165 11.53 14.15 6.54
N VAL A 166 10.91 12.97 6.47
CA VAL A 166 11.60 11.71 6.18
C VAL A 166 12.14 11.71 4.76
N ALA A 167 11.28 12.04 3.78
CA ALA A 167 11.68 12.11 2.37
C ALA A 167 12.77 13.18 2.11
N ALA A 168 12.78 14.26 2.90
CA ALA A 168 13.83 15.26 2.83
C ALA A 168 15.18 14.76 3.35
N ARG A 169 15.14 13.95 4.42
CA ARG A 169 16.37 13.42 5.06
C ARG A 169 16.93 12.23 4.28
N PHE A 170 16.09 11.48 3.59
CA PHE A 170 16.44 10.27 2.82
C PHE A 170 16.01 10.45 1.35
N PRO A 171 16.71 11.27 0.56
CA PRO A 171 16.26 11.69 -0.78
C PRO A 171 16.25 10.56 -1.82
N ASP A 172 17.03 9.50 -1.61
CA ASP A 172 17.10 8.34 -2.52
C ASP A 172 16.14 7.22 -2.10
N LEU A 173 15.55 7.27 -0.89
CA LEU A 173 14.55 6.33 -0.42
C LEU A 173 13.24 6.54 -1.19
N LYS A 174 12.77 5.53 -1.93
CA LYS A 174 11.46 5.55 -2.60
C LYS A 174 10.37 5.23 -1.57
N ILE A 175 9.46 6.16 -1.36
CA ILE A 175 8.38 6.03 -0.39
C ILE A 175 7.04 5.99 -1.14
N ILE A 176 6.21 5.00 -0.85
CA ILE A 176 4.86 4.86 -1.41
C ILE A 176 3.85 5.09 -0.29
N CYS A 177 3.02 6.13 -0.42
CA CYS A 177 1.95 6.42 0.53
C CYS A 177 0.69 5.65 0.11
N ALA A 178 0.29 4.66 0.89
CA ALA A 178 -0.91 3.88 0.64
C ALA A 178 -2.18 4.74 0.73
N HIS A 179 -3.21 4.34 -0.04
CA HIS A 179 -4.54 4.94 -0.02
C HIS A 179 -4.57 6.45 -0.28
N MET A 180 -3.52 7.00 -0.92
CA MET A 180 -3.32 8.45 -1.05
C MET A 180 -3.54 9.22 0.26
N GLY A 181 -3.31 8.57 1.42
CA GLY A 181 -3.54 9.16 2.74
C GLY A 181 -4.99 9.47 3.09
N HIS A 182 -5.95 8.85 2.40
CA HIS A 182 -7.39 9.06 2.61
C HIS A 182 -7.79 9.02 4.10
N PRO A 183 -8.60 9.95 4.63
CA PRO A 183 -9.28 11.06 3.95
C PRO A 183 -8.47 12.36 3.80
N TRP A 184 -7.23 12.45 4.27
CA TRP A 184 -6.37 13.65 4.19
C TRP A 184 -5.50 13.64 2.93
N PHE A 185 -6.12 13.41 1.80
CA PHE A 185 -5.42 13.24 0.53
C PHE A 185 -4.72 14.52 0.05
N GLU A 186 -5.14 15.69 0.50
CA GLU A 186 -4.48 16.97 0.21
C GLU A 186 -3.06 17.03 0.80
N ASP A 187 -2.83 16.44 1.99
CA ASP A 187 -1.48 16.24 2.53
C ASP A 187 -0.63 15.39 1.57
N CYS A 188 -1.22 14.29 1.07
CA CYS A 188 -0.55 13.38 0.14
C CYS A 188 -0.19 14.08 -1.17
N ILE A 189 -1.13 14.76 -1.79
CA ILE A 189 -0.90 15.53 -3.03
C ILE A 189 0.23 16.54 -2.82
N THR A 190 0.23 17.27 -1.70
CA THR A 190 1.24 18.27 -1.38
C THR A 190 2.63 17.66 -1.25
N VAL A 191 2.75 16.54 -0.54
CA VAL A 191 4.04 15.87 -0.29
C VAL A 191 4.55 15.19 -1.56
N VAL A 192 3.71 14.47 -2.29
CA VAL A 192 4.05 13.79 -3.56
C VAL A 192 4.52 14.79 -4.60
N ARG A 193 3.85 15.94 -4.73
CA ARG A 193 4.25 17.02 -5.63
C ARG A 193 5.60 17.62 -5.27
N LYS A 194 5.84 17.80 -3.97
CA LYS A 194 7.06 18.44 -3.46
C LYS A 194 8.29 17.53 -3.50
N ARG A 195 8.10 16.22 -3.24
CA ARG A 195 9.19 15.26 -3.07
C ARG A 195 9.33 14.35 -4.29
N PRO A 196 10.48 14.37 -5.00
CA PRO A 196 10.68 13.53 -6.18
C PRO A 196 10.64 12.03 -5.87
N ASN A 197 11.05 11.63 -4.66
CA ASN A 197 11.15 10.26 -4.17
C ASN A 197 9.88 9.74 -3.46
N VAL A 198 8.77 10.50 -3.46
CA VAL A 198 7.50 10.09 -2.85
C VAL A 198 6.46 9.82 -3.93
N TYR A 199 5.81 8.67 -3.82
CA TYR A 199 4.76 8.14 -4.67
C TYR A 199 3.53 7.82 -3.81
N CYS A 200 2.41 7.46 -4.45
CA CYS A 200 1.21 7.00 -3.74
C CYS A 200 0.45 5.94 -4.56
N GLU A 201 -0.52 5.30 -3.94
CA GLU A 201 -1.39 4.34 -4.61
C GLU A 201 -2.85 4.50 -4.15
N ILE A 202 -3.80 3.97 -4.93
CA ILE A 202 -5.23 4.23 -4.83
C ILE A 202 -6.04 3.09 -4.18
N ALA A 203 -5.39 2.13 -3.52
CA ALA A 203 -6.07 0.99 -2.92
C ALA A 203 -7.17 1.41 -1.93
N ALA A 204 -8.25 0.63 -1.86
CA ALA A 204 -9.35 0.78 -0.91
C ALA A 204 -10.10 2.13 -0.94
N ILE A 205 -10.08 2.89 -2.06
CA ILE A 205 -10.78 4.17 -2.15
C ILE A 205 -11.99 4.11 -3.09
N PHE A 206 -11.95 3.32 -4.16
CA PHE A 206 -12.91 3.31 -5.28
C PHE A 206 -14.35 2.93 -4.88
N TYR A 207 -14.58 2.23 -3.80
CA TYR A 207 -15.93 1.99 -3.25
C TYR A 207 -16.51 3.20 -2.50
N ARG A 208 -15.87 4.38 -2.60
CA ARG A 208 -16.35 5.71 -2.17
C ARG A 208 -16.36 6.66 -3.36
N PRO A 209 -17.31 6.56 -4.32
CA PRO A 209 -17.21 7.16 -5.66
C PRO A 209 -16.97 8.66 -5.67
N TRP A 210 -17.65 9.42 -4.78
CA TRP A 210 -17.43 10.86 -4.65
C TRP A 210 -16.02 11.20 -4.18
N GLN A 211 -15.56 10.53 -3.14
CA GLN A 211 -14.21 10.78 -2.59
C GLN A 211 -13.14 10.37 -3.59
N PHE A 212 -13.32 9.23 -4.27
CA PHE A 212 -12.39 8.75 -5.27
C PHE A 212 -12.26 9.71 -6.45
N TRP A 213 -13.39 10.19 -6.99
CA TRP A 213 -13.37 11.22 -8.02
C TRP A 213 -12.68 12.50 -7.54
N ASN A 214 -13.02 12.99 -6.35
CA ASN A 214 -12.43 14.21 -5.78
C ASN A 214 -10.91 14.10 -5.59
N ILE A 215 -10.43 12.95 -5.14
CA ILE A 215 -9.00 12.66 -5.00
C ILE A 215 -8.29 12.70 -6.36
N LEU A 216 -8.82 12.00 -7.36
CA LEU A 216 -8.17 11.91 -8.66
C LEU A 216 -8.22 13.21 -9.45
N ILE A 217 -9.32 13.96 -9.38
CA ILE A 217 -9.38 15.28 -10.05
C ILE A 217 -8.41 16.27 -9.40
N SER A 218 -8.30 16.28 -8.07
CA SER A 218 -7.32 17.09 -7.36
C SER A 218 -5.89 16.70 -7.73
N ALA A 219 -5.58 15.41 -7.78
CA ALA A 219 -4.26 14.91 -8.19
C ALA A 219 -3.91 15.33 -9.65
N GLN A 220 -4.90 15.30 -10.54
CA GLN A 220 -4.75 15.75 -11.93
C GLN A 220 -4.46 17.26 -12.00
N GLU A 221 -5.20 18.10 -11.27
CA GLU A 221 -4.99 19.54 -11.21
C GLU A 221 -3.61 19.91 -10.63
N TYR A 222 -3.09 19.11 -9.71
CA TYR A 222 -1.75 19.28 -9.14
C TYR A 222 -0.63 18.59 -9.93
N SER A 223 -0.97 17.91 -11.06
CA SER A 223 -0.02 17.27 -11.98
C SER A 223 0.88 16.23 -11.31
N ILE A 224 0.30 15.33 -10.49
CA ILE A 224 1.02 14.24 -9.82
C ILE A 224 0.61 12.84 -10.29
N THR A 225 -0.20 12.75 -11.36
CA THR A 225 -0.79 11.49 -11.82
C THR A 225 0.23 10.47 -12.33
N ASP A 226 1.43 10.89 -12.65
CA ASP A 226 2.59 10.06 -13.01
C ASP A 226 3.25 9.37 -11.81
N LYS A 227 2.84 9.72 -10.59
CA LYS A 227 3.32 9.16 -9.33
C LYS A 227 2.27 8.34 -8.57
N ILE A 228 1.15 8.02 -9.24
CA ILE A 228 0.05 7.25 -8.67
C ILE A 228 0.04 5.85 -9.26
N PHE A 229 0.05 4.84 -8.39
CA PHE A 229 -0.01 3.43 -8.77
C PHE A 229 -1.39 2.83 -8.48
N PHE A 230 -1.72 1.78 -9.21
CA PHE A 230 -2.89 0.96 -8.94
C PHE A 230 -2.63 0.04 -7.75
N GLY A 231 -3.67 -0.20 -6.95
CA GLY A 231 -3.68 -1.15 -5.84
C GLY A 231 -5.11 -1.50 -5.45
N THR A 232 -5.33 -2.68 -4.88
CA THR A 232 -6.66 -3.14 -4.45
C THR A 232 -6.89 -3.04 -2.94
N ASP A 233 -5.88 -3.29 -2.15
CA ASP A 233 -5.98 -3.63 -0.71
C ASP A 233 -6.76 -4.95 -0.50
N PHE A 234 -6.55 -5.93 -1.41
CA PHE A 234 -7.18 -7.25 -1.25
C PHE A 234 -6.85 -7.84 0.14
N PRO A 235 -7.80 -8.44 0.86
CA PRO A 235 -9.13 -8.86 0.44
C PRO A 235 -10.25 -7.83 0.65
N PHE A 236 -9.98 -6.59 1.06
CA PHE A 236 -11.01 -5.57 1.27
C PHE A 236 -11.69 -5.15 -0.04
N SER A 237 -11.01 -5.33 -1.17
CA SER A 237 -11.56 -5.13 -2.48
C SER A 237 -10.92 -6.05 -3.51
N GLY A 238 -11.68 -6.48 -4.50
CA GLY A 238 -11.20 -7.33 -5.58
C GLY A 238 -10.65 -6.53 -6.77
N VAL A 239 -9.84 -7.17 -7.61
CA VAL A 239 -9.24 -6.55 -8.81
C VAL A 239 -10.32 -6.02 -9.75
N GLY A 240 -11.34 -6.82 -10.07
CA GLY A 240 -12.43 -6.40 -10.98
C GLY A 240 -13.19 -5.18 -10.47
N GLU A 241 -13.51 -5.14 -9.16
CA GLU A 241 -14.17 -3.98 -8.54
C GLU A 241 -13.28 -2.74 -8.59
N SER A 242 -12.00 -2.89 -8.31
CA SER A 242 -11.02 -1.80 -8.29
C SER A 242 -10.79 -1.20 -9.67
N LEU A 243 -10.63 -2.04 -10.68
CA LEU A 243 -10.50 -1.61 -12.09
C LEU A 243 -11.78 -0.93 -12.58
N ALA A 244 -12.94 -1.52 -12.30
CA ALA A 244 -14.23 -0.91 -12.65
C ALA A 244 -14.44 0.44 -11.94
N GLY A 245 -14.05 0.55 -10.67
CA GLY A 245 -14.09 1.80 -9.92
C GLY A 245 -13.23 2.89 -10.56
N LEU A 246 -12.01 2.55 -10.98
CA LEU A 246 -11.10 3.48 -11.67
C LEU A 246 -11.65 3.90 -13.03
N GLU A 247 -12.09 2.94 -13.87
CA GLU A 247 -12.61 3.19 -15.21
C GLU A 247 -13.90 4.03 -15.20
N ASN A 248 -14.72 3.85 -14.17
CA ASN A 248 -16.01 4.54 -14.02
C ASN A 248 -15.95 5.74 -13.05
N VAL A 249 -14.78 6.24 -12.70
CA VAL A 249 -14.60 7.30 -11.70
C VAL A 249 -15.44 8.56 -12.00
N ASN A 250 -15.70 8.85 -13.26
CA ASN A 250 -16.50 10.01 -13.69
C ASN A 250 -18.02 9.76 -13.65
N HIS A 251 -18.52 8.57 -13.33
CA HIS A 251 -19.96 8.31 -13.27
C HIS A 251 -20.66 9.15 -12.18
N VAL A 252 -19.99 9.40 -11.07
CA VAL A 252 -20.55 10.19 -9.94
C VAL A 252 -20.88 11.64 -10.33
N ILE A 253 -20.26 12.14 -11.41
CA ILE A 253 -20.45 13.52 -11.90
C ILE A 253 -21.07 13.59 -13.30
N ALA A 254 -21.63 12.50 -13.82
CA ALA A 254 -22.04 12.36 -15.22
C ALA A 254 -22.97 13.48 -15.73
N GLU A 255 -23.91 13.95 -14.87
CA GLU A 255 -24.89 14.99 -15.20
C GLU A 255 -24.53 16.36 -14.62
N SER A 256 -23.27 16.52 -14.17
CA SER A 256 -22.79 17.78 -13.58
C SER A 256 -21.90 18.55 -14.56
N GLY A 257 -21.69 19.83 -14.31
CA GLY A 257 -20.70 20.66 -15.03
C GLY A 257 -19.29 20.57 -14.40
N LEU A 258 -19.01 19.60 -13.53
CA LEU A 258 -17.74 19.45 -12.86
C LEU A 258 -16.66 18.92 -13.81
N PRO A 259 -15.37 19.22 -13.57
CA PRO A 259 -14.27 18.73 -14.39
C PRO A 259 -14.17 17.21 -14.32
N ARG A 260 -13.70 16.58 -15.40
CA ARG A 260 -13.56 15.13 -15.49
C ARG A 260 -12.11 14.72 -15.29
N VAL A 261 -11.92 13.60 -14.62
CA VAL A 261 -10.65 12.87 -14.66
C VAL A 261 -10.45 12.40 -16.10
N SER A 262 -9.33 12.76 -16.73
CA SER A 262 -9.07 12.43 -18.13
C SER A 262 -8.85 10.93 -18.35
N ASP A 263 -9.20 10.44 -19.54
CA ASP A 263 -8.92 9.05 -19.93
C ASP A 263 -7.40 8.76 -19.88
N GLU A 264 -6.57 9.74 -20.22
CA GLU A 264 -5.11 9.62 -20.09
C GLU A 264 -4.69 9.38 -18.63
N THR A 265 -5.26 10.12 -17.68
CA THR A 265 -5.01 9.91 -16.25
C THR A 265 -5.43 8.50 -15.80
N ILE A 266 -6.63 8.05 -16.21
CA ILE A 266 -7.15 6.73 -15.86
C ILE A 266 -6.21 5.64 -16.40
N GLN A 267 -5.84 5.71 -17.69
CA GLN A 267 -4.96 4.72 -18.32
C GLN A 267 -3.54 4.75 -17.72
N ARG A 268 -3.03 5.95 -17.41
CA ARG A 268 -1.72 6.12 -16.77
C ARG A 268 -1.68 5.42 -15.43
N ILE A 269 -2.65 5.64 -14.55
CA ILE A 269 -2.72 5.01 -13.23
C ILE A 269 -2.89 3.48 -13.36
N LYS A 270 -3.79 3.04 -14.24
CA LYS A 270 -4.05 1.61 -14.49
C LYS A 270 -2.79 0.85 -14.92
N HIS A 271 -1.93 1.48 -15.71
CA HIS A 271 -0.76 0.85 -16.33
C HIS A 271 0.58 1.34 -15.77
N ALA A 272 0.55 2.16 -14.71
CA ALA A 272 1.76 2.60 -14.04
C ALA A 272 2.54 1.39 -13.50
N ASN A 273 3.78 1.28 -13.94
CA ASN A 273 4.67 0.21 -13.50
C ASN A 273 5.59 0.71 -12.39
N PRO A 274 5.34 0.37 -11.12
CA PRO A 274 6.19 0.83 -10.01
C PRO A 274 7.63 0.35 -10.15
N PHE A 275 7.86 -0.80 -10.77
CA PHE A 275 9.19 -1.40 -10.91
C PHE A 275 10.12 -0.58 -11.83
N GLU A 276 9.61 0.25 -12.71
CA GLU A 276 10.42 1.17 -13.52
C GLU A 276 11.14 2.24 -12.68
N HIS A 277 10.69 2.47 -11.46
CA HIS A 277 11.23 3.51 -10.58
C HIS A 277 12.28 2.99 -9.59
N TRP A 278 12.31 1.67 -9.30
CA TRP A 278 13.21 1.13 -8.28
C TRP A 278 13.69 -0.31 -8.53
N TRP A 279 13.32 -0.93 -9.65
CA TRP A 279 13.75 -2.30 -9.92
C TRP A 279 15.16 -2.34 -10.48
N HIS A 280 16.06 -2.98 -9.76
CA HIS A 280 17.42 -3.28 -10.18
C HIS A 280 17.74 -4.79 -10.14
N GLY A 281 16.69 -5.63 -10.05
CA GLY A 281 16.83 -7.10 -10.04
C GLY A 281 17.26 -7.68 -11.39
N PRO A 282 17.69 -8.95 -11.43
CA PRO A 282 18.13 -9.61 -12.66
C PRO A 282 16.96 -9.84 -13.61
N GLY A 283 16.95 -9.11 -14.71
CA GLY A 283 16.02 -9.28 -15.83
C GLY A 283 14.77 -8.40 -15.80
N PRO A 284 14.09 -8.22 -16.94
CA PRO A 284 12.80 -7.55 -17.00
C PRO A 284 11.77 -8.38 -16.25
N LEU A 285 11.02 -7.72 -15.38
CA LEU A 285 9.79 -8.28 -14.82
C LEU A 285 8.72 -8.39 -15.88
#